data_e4df909993bf39925eac5cee2e48cd8a
#
_entry.id   e4df909993bf39925eac5cee2e48cd8a
#
_cell.length_a   1.000
_cell.length_b   1.000
_cell.length_c   1.000
_cell.angle_alpha   90.00
_cell.angle_beta   90.00
_cell.angle_gamma   90.00
#
_symmetry.space_group_name_H-M   'P 1'
#
loop_
_entity.id
_entity.type
_entity.pdbx_description
1 polymer ?
#
loop_
_entity_poly.entity_id
_entity_poly.type
_entity_poly.pdbx_seq_one_letter_code
_entity_poly.pdbx_strand_id
1 'polypeptide(L)'
;LLTVQLRYQDPLNPMENTEFIAQMAQFSSLEQLQNMNQNLEQNLGSEQQLQTAFQNNLATSLVGRTVEIPTVEVDWDGENATQIGYRLDEGASSAKLQILDAGGRLVREFDLNSGASRGEISWDGVSRFDSDVPEGAYRVLVLAQDYAGGRVYAEALKQVEVEAVRYD
;
A
#
# COMPACT_ATOMS: atom_id res chain seq x y z
N LEU A 1 -6.65 53.38 22.01
CA LEU A 1 -7.88 53.39 22.82
C LEU A 1 -7.60 53.17 24.30
N LEU A 2 -6.81 52.18 24.73
CA LEU A 2 -6.45 51.88 26.13
C LEU A 2 -5.76 53.04 26.86
N THR A 3 -4.86 53.79 26.18
CA THR A 3 -4.12 54.93 26.71
C THR A 3 -5.00 56.15 26.98
N VAL A 4 -6.13 56.29 26.28
CA VAL A 4 -7.09 57.37 26.49
C VAL A 4 -8.05 57.04 27.64
N GLN A 5 -8.42 55.78 27.80
CA GLN A 5 -9.27 55.30 28.88
C GLN A 5 -8.57 55.38 30.24
N LEU A 6 -7.27 55.16 30.32
CA LEU A 6 -6.46 55.32 31.56
C LEU A 6 -6.35 56.77 32.05
N ARG A 7 -6.61 57.75 31.18
CA ARG A 7 -6.57 59.20 31.56
C ARG A 7 -7.84 59.76 32.15
N TYR A 8 -9.00 59.05 32.00
CA TYR A 8 -10.32 59.52 32.45
C TYR A 8 -10.93 58.61 33.52
N GLN A 9 -10.14 57.80 34.21
CA GLN A 9 -10.67 56.96 35.31
C GLN A 9 -11.02 57.74 36.55
N ASP A 10 -12.24 57.51 37.04
CA ASP A 10 -12.69 57.93 38.35
C ASP A 10 -11.97 57.07 39.42
N PRO A 11 -11.20 57.65 40.34
CA PRO A 11 -10.41 56.93 41.32
C PRO A 11 -11.21 56.13 42.35
N LEU A 12 -12.56 56.20 42.34
CA LEU A 12 -13.42 55.57 43.34
C LEU A 12 -13.99 54.20 42.99
N ASN A 13 -13.80 53.69 41.71
CA ASN A 13 -14.27 52.36 41.34
C ASN A 13 -13.32 51.64 40.35
N PRO A 14 -12.13 51.18 40.79
CA PRO A 14 -11.17 50.49 39.91
C PRO A 14 -11.54 49.05 39.58
N MET A 15 -12.54 48.45 40.24
CA MET A 15 -12.86 47.01 40.10
C MET A 15 -13.59 46.65 38.80
N GLU A 16 -14.49 47.48 38.28
CA GLU A 16 -15.24 47.20 37.03
C GLU A 16 -14.33 47.16 35.78
N ASN A 17 -13.29 47.99 35.78
CA ASN A 17 -12.34 48.01 34.66
C ASN A 17 -11.41 46.79 34.59
N THR A 18 -11.04 46.25 35.75
CA THR A 18 -10.20 45.05 35.82
C THR A 18 -10.94 43.81 35.31
N GLU A 19 -12.23 43.72 35.65
CA GLU A 19 -13.10 42.63 35.22
C GLU A 19 -13.37 42.70 33.70
N PHE A 20 -13.58 43.88 33.16
CA PHE A 20 -13.72 44.10 31.71
C PHE A 20 -12.44 43.75 30.95
N ILE A 21 -11.25 44.16 31.44
CA ILE A 21 -9.96 43.79 30.82
C ILE A 21 -9.74 42.27 30.89
N ALA A 22 -10.08 41.62 31.99
CA ALA A 22 -10.00 40.18 32.12
C ALA A 22 -10.91 39.44 31.13
N GLN A 23 -12.15 39.92 30.91
CA GLN A 23 -13.07 39.39 29.92
C GLN A 23 -12.55 39.59 28.50
N MET A 24 -12.02 40.79 28.18
CA MET A 24 -11.40 41.05 26.87
C MET A 24 -10.17 40.16 26.59
N ALA A 25 -9.33 39.91 27.61
CA ALA A 25 -8.22 39.00 27.52
C ALA A 25 -8.68 37.55 27.24
N GLN A 26 -9.79 37.16 27.88
CA GLN A 26 -10.39 35.85 27.68
C GLN A 26 -11.00 35.71 26.26
N PHE A 27 -11.68 36.75 25.77
CA PHE A 27 -12.15 36.78 24.40
C PHE A 27 -11.00 36.71 23.38
N SER A 28 -9.93 37.48 23.60
CA SER A 28 -8.73 37.43 22.74
C SER A 28 -8.07 36.05 22.73
N SER A 29 -8.04 35.38 23.87
CA SER A 29 -7.52 34.00 23.97
C SER A 29 -8.41 33.01 23.21
N LEU A 30 -9.73 33.14 23.27
CA LEU A 30 -10.67 32.33 22.52
C LEU A 30 -10.53 32.57 21.00
N GLU A 31 -10.38 33.82 20.60
CA GLU A 31 -10.14 34.17 19.18
C GLU A 31 -8.82 33.58 18.68
N GLN A 32 -7.75 33.63 19.48
CA GLN A 32 -6.49 32.97 19.14
C GLN A 32 -6.62 31.46 19.03
N LEU A 33 -7.39 30.81 19.91
CA LEU A 33 -7.66 29.38 19.84
C LEU A 33 -8.46 29.01 18.58
N GLN A 34 -9.47 29.82 18.22
CA GLN A 34 -10.22 29.64 16.98
C GLN A 34 -9.32 29.75 15.75
N ASN A 35 -8.49 30.80 15.70
CA ASN A 35 -7.54 30.99 14.61
C ASN A 35 -6.52 29.83 14.52
N MET A 36 -6.08 29.32 15.67
CA MET A 36 -5.19 28.16 15.72
C MET A 36 -5.88 26.89 15.19
N ASN A 37 -7.13 26.65 15.58
CA ASN A 37 -7.91 25.53 15.04
C ASN A 37 -8.09 25.63 13.52
N GLN A 38 -8.44 26.81 13.01
CA GLN A 38 -8.56 27.04 11.56
C GLN A 38 -7.23 26.79 10.83
N ASN A 39 -6.12 27.25 11.40
CA ASN A 39 -4.79 26.99 10.82
C ASN A 39 -4.45 25.48 10.83
N LEU A 40 -4.83 24.76 11.90
CA LEU A 40 -4.64 23.30 11.97
C LEU A 40 -5.48 22.57 10.91
N GLU A 41 -6.73 22.97 10.72
CA GLU A 41 -7.60 22.40 9.66
C GLU A 41 -7.04 22.67 8.27
N GLN A 42 -6.54 23.88 8.01
CA GLN A 42 -5.89 24.22 6.74
C GLN A 42 -4.61 23.41 6.52
N ASN A 43 -3.80 23.21 7.56
CA ASN A 43 -2.59 22.40 7.48
C ASN A 43 -2.92 20.94 7.16
N LEU A 44 -3.92 20.34 7.83
CA LEU A 44 -4.40 18.99 7.54
C LEU A 44 -4.89 18.86 6.09
N GLY A 45 -5.64 19.84 5.60
CA GLY A 45 -6.08 19.87 4.20
C GLY A 45 -4.91 19.95 3.20
N SER A 46 -3.90 20.76 3.51
CA SER A 46 -2.69 20.86 2.69
C SER A 46 -1.88 19.56 2.68
N GLU A 47 -1.80 18.90 3.82
CA GLU A 47 -1.08 17.62 3.96
C GLU A 47 -1.76 16.51 3.14
N GLN A 48 -3.10 16.45 3.16
CA GLN A 48 -3.87 15.54 2.31
C GLN A 48 -3.64 15.81 0.82
N GLN A 49 -3.62 17.07 0.40
CA GLN A 49 -3.33 17.43 -0.99
C GLN A 49 -1.93 17.02 -1.42
N LEU A 50 -0.92 17.23 -0.57
CA LEU A 50 0.46 16.79 -0.82
C LEU A 50 0.55 15.26 -0.94
N GLN A 51 -0.14 14.53 -0.05
CA GLN A 51 -0.17 13.07 -0.10
C GLN A 51 -0.81 12.57 -1.39
N THR A 52 -1.93 13.16 -1.82
CA THR A 52 -2.58 12.82 -3.09
C THR A 52 -1.68 13.14 -4.29
N ALA A 53 -1.04 14.31 -4.30
CA ALA A 53 -0.13 14.69 -5.36
C ALA A 53 1.09 13.75 -5.44
N PHE A 54 1.61 13.33 -4.30
CA PHE A 54 2.71 12.36 -4.23
C PHE A 54 2.30 10.99 -4.76
N GLN A 55 1.12 10.49 -4.37
CA GLN A 55 0.58 9.21 -4.87
C GLN A 55 0.35 9.26 -6.38
N ASN A 56 -0.22 10.36 -6.90
CA ASN A 56 -0.43 10.53 -8.32
C ASN A 56 0.88 10.56 -9.11
N ASN A 57 1.91 11.20 -8.56
CA ASN A 57 3.22 11.26 -9.19
C ASN A 57 3.90 9.89 -9.20
N LEU A 58 3.83 9.14 -8.09
CA LEU A 58 4.31 7.75 -8.04
C LEU A 58 3.58 6.88 -9.06
N ALA A 59 2.26 6.93 -9.09
CA ALA A 59 1.45 6.14 -10.00
C ALA A 59 1.78 6.45 -11.47
N THR A 60 1.93 7.74 -11.82
CA THR A 60 2.34 8.15 -13.17
C THR A 60 3.75 7.63 -13.52
N SER A 61 4.65 7.55 -12.55
CA SER A 61 6.02 7.06 -12.77
C SER A 61 6.08 5.55 -13.06
N LEU A 62 5.00 4.82 -12.78
CA LEU A 62 4.89 3.38 -13.06
C LEU A 62 4.42 3.09 -14.49
N VAL A 63 3.77 4.03 -15.18
CA VAL A 63 3.30 3.83 -16.56
C VAL A 63 4.48 3.51 -17.48
N GLY A 64 4.34 2.46 -18.28
CA GLY A 64 5.39 1.92 -19.14
C GLY A 64 6.45 1.09 -18.41
N ARG A 65 6.25 0.83 -17.11
CA ARG A 65 7.14 -0.09 -16.37
C ARG A 65 6.49 -1.45 -16.19
N THR A 66 7.33 -2.48 -16.17
CA THR A 66 6.94 -3.81 -15.74
C THR A 66 6.95 -3.88 -14.22
N VAL A 67 5.85 -4.35 -13.65
CA VAL A 67 5.69 -4.58 -12.20
C VAL A 67 5.30 -6.03 -11.95
N GLU A 68 5.69 -6.55 -10.79
CA GLU A 68 5.25 -7.86 -10.33
C GLU A 68 3.98 -7.71 -9.47
N ILE A 69 2.95 -8.46 -9.81
CA ILE A 69 1.71 -8.51 -9.03
C ILE A 69 1.42 -9.95 -8.58
N PRO A 70 0.82 -10.14 -7.40
CA PRO A 70 0.34 -11.44 -6.97
C PRO A 70 -0.64 -12.02 -7.99
N THR A 71 -0.50 -13.31 -8.27
CA THR A 71 -1.37 -14.03 -9.18
C THR A 71 -1.71 -15.41 -8.65
N VAL A 72 -2.86 -15.92 -9.04
CA VAL A 72 -3.27 -17.32 -8.85
C VAL A 72 -3.45 -18.04 -10.18
N GLU A 73 -3.15 -17.34 -11.28
CA GLU A 73 -3.39 -17.82 -12.64
C GLU A 73 -2.31 -17.34 -13.60
N VAL A 74 -1.92 -18.19 -14.52
CA VAL A 74 -0.98 -17.90 -15.61
C VAL A 74 -1.57 -18.40 -16.92
N ASP A 75 -1.34 -17.64 -17.98
CA ASP A 75 -1.75 -18.00 -19.33
C ASP A 75 -0.60 -18.70 -20.05
N TRP A 76 -0.89 -19.87 -20.61
CA TRP A 76 0.01 -20.62 -21.48
C TRP A 76 -0.43 -20.42 -22.95
N ASP A 77 0.45 -19.87 -23.78
CA ASP A 77 0.16 -19.57 -25.19
C ASP A 77 0.43 -20.74 -26.17
N GLY A 78 0.89 -21.86 -25.63
CA GLY A 78 1.20 -23.05 -26.44
C GLY A 78 2.60 -23.06 -27.09
N GLU A 79 3.38 -21.99 -26.97
CA GLU A 79 4.66 -21.84 -27.65
C GLU A 79 5.79 -21.34 -26.74
N ASN A 80 5.55 -20.25 -26.01
CA ASN A 80 6.61 -19.55 -25.30
C ASN A 80 6.61 -19.89 -23.81
N ALA A 81 7.77 -20.21 -23.27
CA ALA A 81 7.87 -20.48 -21.83
C ALA A 81 7.37 -19.30 -20.99
N THR A 82 6.46 -19.60 -20.09
CA THR A 82 5.86 -18.62 -19.17
C THR A 82 6.72 -18.45 -17.93
N GLN A 83 7.12 -17.21 -17.64
CA GLN A 83 7.87 -16.89 -16.44
C GLN A 83 6.90 -16.67 -15.28
N ILE A 84 7.14 -17.38 -14.17
CA ILE A 84 6.31 -17.33 -12.98
C ILE A 84 7.23 -16.97 -11.80
N GLY A 85 7.06 -15.77 -11.30
CA GLY A 85 7.73 -15.32 -10.09
C GLY A 85 7.12 -15.97 -8.83
N TYR A 86 7.89 -16.01 -7.76
CA TYR A 86 7.36 -16.39 -6.45
C TYR A 86 8.00 -15.56 -5.33
N ARG A 87 7.25 -15.40 -4.25
CA ARG A 87 7.73 -14.80 -3.00
C ARG A 87 7.40 -15.73 -1.84
N LEU A 88 8.38 -15.88 -0.94
CA LEU A 88 8.28 -16.66 0.28
C LEU A 88 8.58 -15.75 1.47
N ASP A 89 7.81 -15.87 2.53
CA ASP A 89 8.15 -15.23 3.80
C ASP A 89 9.32 -15.97 4.49
N GLU A 90 9.92 -15.29 5.44
CA GLU A 90 11.04 -15.85 6.23
C GLU A 90 10.64 -17.11 6.98
N GLY A 91 11.59 -18.03 7.11
CA GLY A 91 11.41 -19.28 7.83
C GLY A 91 10.98 -20.47 6.98
N ALA A 92 10.79 -20.30 5.68
CA ALA A 92 10.51 -21.42 4.79
C ALA A 92 11.71 -22.38 4.74
N SER A 93 11.49 -23.66 5.04
CA SER A 93 12.49 -24.73 4.91
C SER A 93 12.28 -25.56 3.64
N SER A 94 11.06 -25.58 3.13
CA SER A 94 10.70 -26.19 1.86
C SER A 94 9.62 -25.35 1.16
N ALA A 95 9.68 -25.27 -0.15
CA ALA A 95 8.67 -24.58 -0.94
C ALA A 95 8.49 -25.25 -2.29
N LYS A 96 7.25 -25.27 -2.78
CA LYS A 96 6.87 -25.85 -4.05
C LYS A 96 5.90 -24.94 -4.79
N LEU A 97 6.03 -24.89 -6.11
CA LEU A 97 5.06 -24.26 -6.99
C LEU A 97 4.33 -25.35 -7.75
N GLN A 98 3.01 -25.32 -7.69
CA GLN A 98 2.13 -26.25 -8.38
C GLN A 98 1.36 -25.54 -9.46
N ILE A 99 1.33 -26.12 -10.66
CA ILE A 99 0.50 -25.70 -11.79
C ILE A 99 -0.64 -26.69 -11.92
N LEU A 100 -1.87 -26.17 -11.90
CA LEU A 100 -3.11 -26.95 -11.92
C LEU A 100 -3.94 -26.57 -13.13
N ASP A 101 -4.61 -27.56 -13.74
CA ASP A 101 -5.58 -27.31 -14.80
C ASP A 101 -6.89 -26.69 -14.26
N ALA A 102 -7.81 -26.36 -15.16
CA ALA A 102 -9.12 -25.81 -14.82
C ALA A 102 -9.95 -26.75 -13.91
N GLY A 103 -9.70 -28.05 -13.97
CA GLY A 103 -10.33 -29.05 -13.09
C GLY A 103 -9.64 -29.21 -11.73
N GLY A 104 -8.55 -28.47 -11.47
CA GLY A 104 -7.78 -28.56 -10.24
C GLY A 104 -6.84 -29.75 -10.17
N ARG A 105 -6.57 -30.41 -11.29
CA ARG A 105 -5.62 -31.54 -11.36
C ARG A 105 -4.20 -30.99 -11.51
N LEU A 106 -3.27 -31.61 -10.80
CA LEU A 106 -1.85 -31.22 -10.86
C LEU A 106 -1.26 -31.53 -12.24
N VAL A 107 -0.82 -30.49 -12.91
CA VAL A 107 -0.15 -30.53 -14.22
C VAL A 107 1.36 -30.65 -14.04
N ARG A 108 1.97 -29.72 -13.29
CA ARG A 108 3.40 -29.69 -13.03
C ARG A 108 3.68 -29.20 -11.61
N GLU A 109 4.79 -29.66 -11.04
CA GLU A 109 5.29 -29.20 -9.75
C GLU A 109 6.77 -28.85 -9.87
N PHE A 110 7.18 -27.76 -9.25
CA PHE A 110 8.56 -27.30 -9.17
C PHE A 110 8.96 -27.15 -7.72
N ASP A 111 10.13 -27.67 -7.37
CA ASP A 111 10.75 -27.37 -6.10
C ASP A 111 11.38 -25.98 -6.16
N LEU A 112 11.05 -25.13 -5.19
CA LEU A 112 11.53 -23.76 -5.12
C LEU A 112 12.73 -23.66 -4.17
N ASN A 113 13.59 -22.68 -4.43
CA ASN A 113 14.68 -22.37 -3.51
C ASN A 113 14.13 -21.69 -2.24
N SER A 114 13.92 -22.47 -1.18
CA SER A 114 13.42 -21.96 0.10
C SER A 114 14.41 -21.07 0.86
N GLY A 115 15.68 -21.06 0.47
CA GLY A 115 16.69 -20.15 1.02
C GLY A 115 16.65 -18.74 0.46
N ALA A 116 15.85 -18.50 -0.60
CA ALA A 116 15.64 -17.20 -1.21
C ALA A 116 14.22 -16.73 -0.96
N SER A 117 14.04 -15.49 -0.50
CA SER A 117 12.70 -14.90 -0.29
C SER A 117 11.95 -14.63 -1.61
N ARG A 118 12.65 -14.66 -2.73
CA ARG A 118 12.10 -14.46 -4.09
C ARG A 118 12.85 -15.30 -5.10
N GLY A 119 12.15 -15.66 -6.16
CA GLY A 119 12.73 -16.32 -7.33
C GLY A 119 11.75 -16.37 -8.49
N GLU A 120 12.19 -16.99 -9.56
CA GLU A 120 11.42 -17.14 -10.78
C GLU A 120 11.65 -18.55 -11.34
N ILE A 121 10.60 -19.13 -11.91
CA ILE A 121 10.67 -20.38 -12.66
C ILE A 121 10.15 -20.13 -14.06
N SER A 122 10.66 -20.92 -15.00
CA SER A 122 10.20 -20.94 -16.39
C SER A 122 9.44 -22.25 -16.62
N TRP A 123 8.18 -22.13 -17.03
CA TRP A 123 7.36 -23.28 -17.40
C TRP A 123 7.14 -23.30 -18.92
N ASP A 124 7.51 -24.41 -19.53
CA ASP A 124 7.49 -24.66 -20.95
C ASP A 124 6.22 -25.37 -21.48
N GLY A 125 5.14 -25.37 -20.66
CA GLY A 125 3.90 -26.03 -21.03
C GLY A 125 3.96 -27.55 -20.99
N VAL A 126 5.00 -28.12 -20.36
CA VAL A 126 5.14 -29.58 -20.24
C VAL A 126 4.58 -30.04 -18.90
N SER A 127 3.77 -31.10 -18.94
CA SER A 127 3.20 -31.73 -17.76
C SER A 127 4.23 -32.55 -16.99
N ARG A 128 3.85 -33.04 -15.80
CA ARG A 128 4.67 -34.00 -15.02
C ARG A 128 4.89 -35.35 -15.70
N PHE A 129 4.19 -35.62 -16.79
CA PHE A 129 4.32 -36.84 -17.59
C PHE A 129 5.10 -36.61 -18.89
N ASP A 130 5.82 -35.50 -19.00
CA ASP A 130 6.60 -35.07 -20.14
C ASP A 130 5.75 -35.01 -21.43
N SER A 131 4.51 -34.56 -21.31
CA SER A 131 3.59 -34.30 -22.42
C SER A 131 3.18 -32.85 -22.46
N ASP A 132 3.08 -32.28 -23.65
CA ASP A 132 2.60 -30.93 -23.90
C ASP A 132 1.16 -30.79 -23.39
N VAL A 133 0.84 -29.62 -22.83
CA VAL A 133 -0.50 -29.30 -22.39
C VAL A 133 -1.14 -28.31 -23.38
N PRO A 134 -2.49 -28.29 -23.48
CA PRO A 134 -3.19 -27.33 -24.32
C PRO A 134 -2.90 -25.89 -23.92
N GLU A 135 -2.98 -24.96 -24.84
CA GLU A 135 -3.01 -23.53 -24.54
C GLU A 135 -4.19 -23.19 -23.62
N GLY A 136 -4.03 -22.20 -22.77
CA GLY A 136 -5.08 -21.74 -21.87
C GLY A 136 -4.59 -21.27 -20.51
N ALA A 137 -5.55 -21.00 -19.65
CA ALA A 137 -5.31 -20.52 -18.30
C ALA A 137 -5.09 -21.67 -17.32
N TYR A 138 -4.03 -21.57 -16.52
CA TYR A 138 -3.63 -22.55 -15.51
C TYR A 138 -3.53 -21.87 -14.15
N ARG A 139 -4.03 -22.55 -13.10
CA ARG A 139 -3.88 -22.05 -11.75
C ARG A 139 -2.50 -22.34 -11.21
N VAL A 140 -1.96 -21.36 -10.47
CA VAL A 140 -0.67 -21.47 -9.81
C VAL A 140 -0.88 -21.37 -8.30
N LEU A 141 -0.24 -22.30 -7.58
CA LEU A 141 -0.27 -22.36 -6.13
C LEU A 141 1.15 -22.52 -5.61
N VAL A 142 1.58 -21.63 -4.72
CA VAL A 142 2.83 -21.75 -3.99
C VAL A 142 2.55 -22.26 -2.58
N LEU A 143 3.25 -23.34 -2.20
CA LEU A 143 3.15 -23.98 -0.90
C LEU A 143 4.51 -23.89 -0.24
N ALA A 144 4.58 -23.33 0.98
CA ALA A 144 5.80 -23.27 1.76
C ALA A 144 5.57 -23.75 3.19
N GLN A 145 6.58 -24.41 3.77
CA GLN A 145 6.56 -24.95 5.13
C GLN A 145 7.86 -24.64 5.83
N ASP A 146 7.78 -24.43 7.15
CA ASP A 146 8.93 -24.34 8.03
C ASP A 146 9.47 -25.72 8.43
N TYR A 147 10.55 -25.75 9.24
CA TYR A 147 11.15 -27.01 9.74
C TYR A 147 10.22 -27.83 10.64
N ALA A 148 9.19 -27.23 11.21
CA ALA A 148 8.20 -27.91 12.05
C ALA A 148 6.98 -28.40 11.23
N GLY A 149 6.95 -28.16 9.91
CA GLY A 149 5.82 -28.47 9.03
C GLY A 149 4.70 -27.44 9.08
N GLY A 150 4.90 -26.31 9.76
CA GLY A 150 3.97 -25.20 9.78
C GLY A 150 3.93 -24.49 8.42
N ARG A 151 2.75 -23.95 8.03
CA ARG A 151 2.61 -23.20 6.78
C ARG A 151 3.29 -21.84 6.89
N VAL A 152 4.11 -21.52 5.91
CA VAL A 152 4.69 -20.20 5.71
C VAL A 152 3.94 -19.50 4.56
N TYR A 153 3.73 -18.19 4.68
CA TYR A 153 3.09 -17.44 3.62
C TYR A 153 3.95 -17.44 2.36
N ALA A 154 3.31 -17.72 1.25
CA ALA A 154 3.94 -17.76 -0.07
C ALA A 154 2.93 -17.40 -1.15
N GLU A 155 3.40 -16.74 -2.19
CA GLU A 155 2.55 -16.35 -3.32
C GLU A 155 3.29 -16.46 -4.64
N ALA A 156 2.53 -16.69 -5.71
CA ALA A 156 3.02 -16.57 -7.08
C ALA A 156 2.88 -15.13 -7.56
N LEU A 157 3.77 -14.72 -8.43
CA LEU A 157 3.85 -13.38 -9.00
C LEU A 157 3.85 -13.50 -10.54
N LYS A 158 3.19 -12.55 -11.20
CA LYS A 158 3.32 -12.36 -12.64
C LYS A 158 3.81 -10.95 -12.95
N GLN A 159 4.57 -10.84 -14.01
CA GLN A 159 5.01 -9.58 -14.56
C GLN A 159 3.90 -9.01 -15.44
N VAL A 160 3.56 -7.75 -15.21
CA VAL A 160 2.60 -7.01 -16.04
C VAL A 160 3.17 -5.63 -16.36
N GLU A 161 2.94 -5.16 -17.56
CA GLU A 161 3.25 -3.79 -17.94
C GLU A 161 2.10 -2.87 -17.51
N VAL A 162 2.44 -1.75 -16.89
CA VAL A 162 1.46 -0.74 -16.48
C VAL A 162 1.13 0.15 -17.67
N GLU A 163 0.00 -0.08 -18.32
CA GLU A 163 -0.44 0.71 -19.48
C GLU A 163 -1.02 2.07 -19.09
N ALA A 164 -1.77 2.13 -17.99
CA ALA A 164 -2.41 3.36 -17.54
C ALA A 164 -2.70 3.33 -16.04
N VAL A 165 -2.78 4.50 -15.44
CA VAL A 165 -3.26 4.71 -14.06
C VAL A 165 -4.53 5.54 -14.09
N ARG A 166 -5.57 5.09 -13.38
CA ARG A 166 -6.82 5.83 -13.22
C ARG A 166 -6.88 6.36 -11.79
N TYR A 167 -7.26 7.62 -11.66
CA TYR A 167 -7.48 8.28 -10.38
C TYR A 167 -8.99 8.41 -10.14
N ASP A 168 -9.45 7.99 -8.97
CA ASP A 168 -10.83 8.17 -8.50
C ASP A 168 -10.93 9.36 -7.56
#